data_093e4f150658595db3fd7ad27aee9104
#
_entry.id   093e4f150658595db3fd7ad27aee9104
#
_cell.length_a   1.000
_cell.length_b   1.000
_cell.length_c   1.000
_cell.angle_alpha   90.00
_cell.angle_beta   90.00
_cell.angle_gamma   90.00
#
_symmetry.space_group_name_H-M   'P 1'
#
loop_
_entity.id
_entity.type
_entity.pdbx_description
1 polymer ?
#
loop_
_entity_poly.entity_id
_entity_poly.type
_entity_poly.pdbx_seq_one_letter_code
_entity_poly.pdbx_strand_id
1 'polypeptide(L)'
;MLTSKDIRVIAVFSIAIWFLNGCATNQLKIEPISTSENPIEHINRLDNDIGNARKNQVNVLAPTSFAKTEAFFNDAKKALDRGGELLEILEMIASGQAQLKNAEEMAQLARTTLPDVIKARDLARSAGATNFEEDYAKVEKQFLGLTKAIENNNLKYAQRNRAKVTDAFGQLELRSIKEQTISVARELINKAEKGRALKIAPKSFAVAQEKLKEADAFISAHRYEKEKIHEKASEALFQARRLLEVTSQSEQVRTMQPEQITLWVEGILHKTASKLSAPDMRDNSFDTQVENILGSITVLQEDQQFMVNKVTALSTEIEAMKKQIASLEGQTLEKQAAKDRLTAEKRFNQLFGEVQNYFTPDEAEVYKQGNRLIIRLRAIQFPVGQAVIMPDNYLLLSKVQRSIRTFGEPDVVIEGHTDSTGSDEVNEHLSQQRAEAVRQYFVANRTLPDENIVAVGYGSKRPLASNATPEGRAINRRIDVIISPRPQTTGQ
;
A
#
# COMPACT_ATOMS: atom_id res chain seq x y z
N MET A 1 6.94 22.33 -92.56
CA MET A 1 7.06 23.68 -92.02
C MET A 1 7.89 23.56 -90.78
N LEU A 2 9.17 23.88 -90.90
CA LEU A 2 9.90 25.02 -90.43
C LEU A 2 9.89 25.11 -88.89
N THR A 3 10.91 25.16 -88.08
CA THR A 3 12.36 25.56 -88.21
C THR A 3 12.98 25.22 -86.87
N SER A 4 14.10 24.65 -86.84
CA SER A 4 15.49 25.24 -86.70
C SER A 4 15.95 25.53 -85.30
N LYS A 5 17.08 24.83 -84.98
CA LYS A 5 18.25 25.26 -84.28
C LYS A 5 18.12 25.71 -82.79
N ASP A 6 18.84 25.05 -81.86
CA ASP A 6 20.22 25.44 -81.63
C ASP A 6 20.95 24.37 -80.79
N ILE A 7 22.14 24.10 -81.16
CA ILE A 7 23.18 23.28 -80.57
C ILE A 7 23.81 24.05 -79.41
N ARG A 8 23.90 23.47 -78.23
CA ARG A 8 24.96 23.81 -77.27
C ARG A 8 25.51 22.56 -76.61
N VAL A 9 26.71 22.31 -76.95
CA VAL A 9 27.71 21.41 -76.37
C VAL A 9 27.89 21.74 -74.89
N ILE A 10 27.68 20.78 -74.00
CA ILE A 10 28.22 20.82 -72.66
C ILE A 10 28.89 19.50 -72.31
N ALA A 11 30.17 19.67 -71.98
CA ALA A 11 31.16 18.66 -71.69
C ALA A 11 30.74 17.64 -70.61
N VAL A 12 31.02 16.39 -70.89
CA VAL A 12 30.99 15.28 -69.95
C VAL A 12 32.18 15.44 -68.98
N PHE A 13 31.92 15.86 -67.75
CA PHE A 13 32.86 15.72 -66.68
C PHE A 13 32.53 14.43 -65.92
N SER A 14 33.29 13.36 -66.20
CA SER A 14 33.28 12.15 -65.46
C SER A 14 33.90 12.41 -64.08
N ILE A 15 33.07 12.59 -63.06
CA ILE A 15 33.52 12.57 -61.65
C ILE A 15 33.47 11.12 -61.21
N ALA A 16 34.64 10.50 -61.15
CA ALA A 16 34.86 9.23 -60.47
C ALA A 16 34.65 9.43 -58.96
N ILE A 17 33.47 9.04 -58.42
CA ILE A 17 33.24 9.01 -56.98
C ILE A 17 33.98 7.79 -56.43
N TRP A 18 35.13 8.06 -55.86
CA TRP A 18 35.80 7.12 -54.98
C TRP A 18 34.96 6.96 -53.73
N PHE A 19 34.30 5.79 -53.58
CA PHE A 19 33.77 5.35 -52.28
C PHE A 19 34.96 5.00 -51.39
N LEU A 20 35.45 6.02 -50.65
CA LEU A 20 36.22 5.80 -49.46
C LEU A 20 35.22 5.33 -48.38
N ASN A 21 35.28 4.02 -48.11
CA ASN A 21 34.76 3.46 -46.85
C ASN A 21 35.58 4.01 -45.69
N GLY A 22 35.32 5.25 -45.30
CA GLY A 22 35.80 5.82 -44.07
C GLY A 22 34.87 5.40 -42.97
N CYS A 23 35.39 4.62 -42.01
CA CYS A 23 34.78 4.53 -40.69
C CYS A 23 34.65 5.97 -40.17
N ALA A 24 33.48 6.55 -40.26
CA ALA A 24 33.17 7.80 -39.60
C ALA A 24 33.13 7.52 -38.09
N THR A 25 34.28 7.64 -37.45
CA THR A 25 34.33 7.91 -36.02
C THR A 25 33.61 9.23 -35.84
N ASN A 26 32.43 9.25 -35.23
CA ASN A 26 31.72 10.44 -34.83
C ASN A 26 32.67 11.22 -33.88
N GLN A 27 33.43 12.16 -34.42
CA GLN A 27 34.27 13.05 -33.61
C GLN A 27 33.29 13.92 -32.78
N LEU A 28 33.36 13.78 -31.46
CA LEU A 28 32.58 14.59 -30.53
C LEU A 28 32.89 16.08 -30.85
N LYS A 29 31.85 16.84 -31.12
CA LYS A 29 31.98 18.30 -31.31
C LYS A 29 32.16 18.95 -29.94
N ILE A 30 33.39 19.25 -29.57
CA ILE A 30 33.71 19.94 -28.34
C ILE A 30 33.59 21.45 -28.66
N GLU A 31 32.68 22.14 -27.96
CA GLU A 31 32.54 23.59 -28.06
C GLU A 31 33.45 24.23 -27.01
N PRO A 32 34.45 25.03 -27.43
CA PRO A 32 35.40 25.60 -26.49
C PRO A 32 34.73 26.65 -25.60
N ILE A 33 35.06 26.63 -24.31
CA ILE A 33 34.65 27.67 -23.36
C ILE A 33 35.65 28.80 -23.38
N SER A 34 35.16 30.06 -23.36
CA SER A 34 36.03 31.21 -23.37
C SER A 34 36.86 31.35 -22.08
N THR A 35 38.14 31.67 -22.18
CA THR A 35 39.01 31.89 -21.03
C THR A 35 38.60 33.10 -20.17
N SER A 36 37.65 33.93 -20.64
CA SER A 36 37.04 35.01 -19.86
C SER A 36 35.92 34.53 -18.92
N GLU A 37 35.50 33.30 -19.03
CA GLU A 37 34.38 32.73 -18.22
C GLU A 37 34.89 32.08 -16.93
N ASN A 38 34.04 32.10 -15.88
CA ASN A 38 34.39 31.55 -14.57
C ASN A 38 34.29 30.00 -14.56
N PRO A 39 35.40 29.27 -14.36
CA PRO A 39 35.42 27.83 -14.39
C PRO A 39 34.53 27.20 -13.29
N ILE A 40 34.35 27.86 -12.13
CA ILE A 40 33.54 27.39 -11.03
C ILE A 40 32.05 27.31 -11.43
N GLU A 41 31.57 28.30 -12.17
CA GLU A 41 30.20 28.34 -12.65
C GLU A 41 29.92 27.18 -13.64
N HIS A 42 30.88 26.91 -14.53
CA HIS A 42 30.80 25.85 -15.50
C HIS A 42 30.85 24.44 -14.84
N ILE A 43 31.70 24.27 -13.82
CA ILE A 43 31.75 23.04 -13.02
C ILE A 43 30.42 22.83 -12.30
N ASN A 44 29.85 23.83 -11.65
CA ASN A 44 28.57 23.73 -10.96
C ASN A 44 27.41 23.44 -11.92
N ARG A 45 27.44 24.04 -13.12
CA ARG A 45 26.46 23.73 -14.17
C ARG A 45 26.57 22.27 -14.61
N LEU A 46 27.80 21.81 -14.92
CA LEU A 46 28.03 20.43 -15.33
C LEU A 46 27.64 19.44 -14.24
N ASP A 47 27.87 19.73 -12.95
CA ASP A 47 27.44 18.91 -11.82
C ASP A 47 25.92 18.78 -11.77
N ASN A 48 25.21 19.90 -11.91
CA ASN A 48 23.74 19.89 -11.97
C ASN A 48 23.23 19.10 -13.19
N ASP A 49 23.85 19.25 -14.34
CA ASP A 49 23.48 18.55 -15.58
C ASP A 49 23.72 17.04 -15.45
N ILE A 50 24.86 16.62 -14.86
CA ILE A 50 25.12 15.22 -14.51
C ILE A 50 24.06 14.68 -13.54
N GLY A 51 23.71 15.47 -12.53
CA GLY A 51 22.65 15.12 -11.58
C GLY A 51 21.29 14.89 -12.25
N ASN A 52 20.93 15.77 -13.18
CA ASN A 52 19.69 15.65 -13.96
C ASN A 52 19.73 14.45 -14.93
N ALA A 53 20.83 14.25 -15.61
CA ALA A 53 21.04 13.11 -16.49
C ALA A 53 20.95 11.77 -15.73
N ARG A 54 21.46 11.72 -14.49
CA ARG A 54 21.36 10.55 -13.63
C ARG A 54 19.90 10.27 -13.20
N LYS A 55 19.12 11.31 -12.85
CA LYS A 55 17.67 11.19 -12.60
C LYS A 55 16.94 10.64 -13.82
N ASN A 56 17.37 11.02 -15.01
CA ASN A 56 16.86 10.54 -16.28
C ASN A 56 17.47 9.19 -16.72
N GLN A 57 18.15 8.47 -15.83
CA GLN A 57 18.75 7.16 -16.09
C GLN A 57 19.80 7.14 -17.23
N VAL A 58 20.38 8.27 -17.62
CA VAL A 58 21.39 8.34 -18.68
C VAL A 58 22.63 7.49 -18.32
N ASN A 59 22.98 7.42 -17.03
CA ASN A 59 24.07 6.61 -16.50
C ASN A 59 23.93 5.09 -16.77
N VAL A 60 22.74 4.59 -16.96
CA VAL A 60 22.51 3.17 -17.30
C VAL A 60 22.11 2.98 -18.77
N LEU A 61 21.57 4.01 -19.42
CA LEU A 61 21.20 3.98 -20.84
C LEU A 61 22.36 4.27 -21.79
N ALA A 62 23.37 5.02 -21.31
CA ALA A 62 24.61 5.33 -22.01
C ALA A 62 25.81 5.27 -21.04
N PRO A 63 26.09 4.09 -20.47
CA PRO A 63 27.02 3.96 -19.34
C PRO A 63 28.46 4.33 -19.68
N THR A 64 28.92 4.11 -20.91
CA THR A 64 30.29 4.41 -21.31
C THR A 64 30.53 5.90 -21.47
N SER A 65 29.63 6.60 -22.18
CA SER A 65 29.71 8.04 -22.40
C SER A 65 29.48 8.81 -21.08
N PHE A 66 28.54 8.36 -20.27
CA PHE A 66 28.27 8.94 -18.95
C PHE A 66 29.47 8.79 -18.00
N ALA A 67 30.13 7.63 -17.96
CA ALA A 67 31.33 7.43 -17.16
C ALA A 67 32.48 8.34 -17.60
N LYS A 68 32.63 8.61 -18.91
CA LYS A 68 33.61 9.58 -19.43
C LYS A 68 33.27 11.02 -18.99
N THR A 69 31.97 11.37 -18.98
CA THR A 69 31.51 12.64 -18.45
C THR A 69 31.95 12.85 -17.00
N GLU A 70 31.66 11.82 -16.16
CA GLU A 70 32.05 11.86 -14.74
C GLU A 70 33.58 11.93 -14.56
N ALA A 71 34.35 11.23 -15.40
CA ALA A 71 35.82 11.31 -15.37
C ALA A 71 36.29 12.71 -15.66
N PHE A 72 35.85 13.35 -16.75
CA PHE A 72 36.22 14.72 -17.09
C PHE A 72 35.80 15.73 -16.02
N PHE A 73 34.58 15.58 -15.47
CA PHE A 73 34.10 16.41 -14.36
C PHE A 73 35.01 16.31 -13.13
N ASN A 74 35.32 15.06 -12.72
CA ASN A 74 36.19 14.84 -11.57
C ASN A 74 37.61 15.35 -11.78
N ASP A 75 38.15 15.20 -12.99
CA ASP A 75 39.51 15.67 -13.32
C ASP A 75 39.54 17.20 -13.38
N ALA A 76 38.51 17.85 -13.96
CA ALA A 76 38.39 19.33 -13.94
C ALA A 76 38.31 19.87 -12.50
N LYS A 77 37.52 19.20 -11.64
CA LYS A 77 37.40 19.57 -10.22
C LYS A 77 38.73 19.45 -9.48
N LYS A 78 39.43 18.34 -9.67
CA LYS A 78 40.75 18.12 -9.07
C LYS A 78 41.80 19.11 -9.59
N ALA A 79 41.76 19.48 -10.90
CA ALA A 79 42.66 20.47 -11.47
C ALA A 79 42.38 21.83 -10.87
N LEU A 80 41.13 22.24 -10.73
CA LEU A 80 40.73 23.48 -10.07
C LEU A 80 41.24 23.55 -8.61
N ASP A 81 41.01 22.49 -7.84
CA ASP A 81 41.43 22.41 -6.43
C ASP A 81 42.95 22.50 -6.24
N ARG A 82 43.71 22.08 -7.25
CA ARG A 82 45.18 22.14 -7.25
C ARG A 82 45.74 23.45 -7.83
N GLY A 83 44.89 24.39 -8.28
CA GLY A 83 45.31 25.61 -8.93
C GLY A 83 45.93 25.39 -10.33
N GLY A 84 45.39 24.39 -11.06
CA GLY A 84 45.85 24.09 -12.43
C GLY A 84 45.61 25.21 -13.43
N GLU A 85 46.13 25.04 -14.65
CA GLU A 85 45.99 26.03 -15.70
C GLU A 85 44.52 26.21 -16.13
N LEU A 86 44.08 27.46 -16.25
CA LEU A 86 42.68 27.79 -16.56
C LEU A 86 42.22 27.16 -17.88
N LEU A 87 43.07 27.19 -18.90
CA LEU A 87 42.73 26.61 -20.20
C LEU A 87 42.49 25.11 -20.13
N GLU A 88 43.35 24.39 -19.43
CA GLU A 88 43.23 22.93 -19.24
C GLU A 88 41.93 22.59 -18.50
N ILE A 89 41.57 23.33 -17.45
CA ILE A 89 40.33 23.16 -16.70
C ILE A 89 39.10 23.34 -17.60
N LEU A 90 39.08 24.42 -18.40
CA LEU A 90 37.99 24.71 -19.31
C LEU A 90 37.87 23.70 -20.44
N GLU A 91 38.98 23.17 -20.95
CA GLU A 91 38.99 22.06 -21.92
C GLU A 91 38.41 20.76 -21.34
N MET A 92 38.74 20.44 -20.09
CA MET A 92 38.14 19.28 -19.40
C MET A 92 36.64 19.47 -19.22
N ILE A 93 36.18 20.65 -18.82
CA ILE A 93 34.75 20.95 -18.66
C ILE A 93 34.04 20.86 -20.01
N ALA A 94 34.56 21.45 -21.07
CA ALA A 94 34.00 21.40 -22.42
C ALA A 94 33.93 19.96 -22.93
N SER A 95 34.96 19.15 -22.66
CA SER A 95 34.98 17.71 -22.97
C SER A 95 33.92 16.93 -22.18
N GLY A 96 33.75 17.27 -20.90
CA GLY A 96 32.68 16.68 -20.05
C GLY A 96 31.27 17.01 -20.57
N GLN A 97 31.02 18.27 -20.96
CA GLN A 97 29.76 18.71 -21.56
C GLN A 97 29.47 18.00 -22.89
N ALA A 98 30.48 17.89 -23.75
CA ALA A 98 30.35 17.20 -25.02
C ALA A 98 30.07 15.70 -24.83
N GLN A 99 30.71 15.05 -23.84
CA GLN A 99 30.46 13.67 -23.49
C GLN A 99 29.05 13.47 -22.89
N LEU A 100 28.56 14.40 -22.05
CA LEU A 100 27.22 14.38 -21.50
C LEU A 100 26.17 14.47 -22.61
N LYS A 101 26.32 15.39 -23.52
CA LYS A 101 25.44 15.53 -24.70
C LYS A 101 25.39 14.21 -25.52
N ASN A 102 26.58 13.65 -25.80
CA ASN A 102 26.63 12.33 -26.47
C ASN A 102 25.96 11.24 -25.66
N ALA A 103 26.13 11.23 -24.32
CA ALA A 103 25.43 10.27 -23.45
C ALA A 103 23.92 10.42 -23.54
N GLU A 104 23.41 11.63 -23.56
CA GLU A 104 21.97 11.92 -23.71
C GLU A 104 21.42 11.45 -25.07
N GLU A 105 22.16 11.70 -26.16
CA GLU A 105 21.82 11.23 -27.50
C GLU A 105 21.79 9.69 -27.57
N MET A 106 22.79 9.03 -26.99
CA MET A 106 22.86 7.56 -26.92
C MET A 106 21.77 6.99 -26.01
N ALA A 107 21.46 7.65 -24.89
CA ALA A 107 20.36 7.28 -24.02
C ALA A 107 19.00 7.39 -24.73
N GLN A 108 18.80 8.42 -25.57
CA GLN A 108 17.59 8.56 -26.39
C GLN A 108 17.48 7.43 -27.45
N LEU A 109 18.62 7.09 -28.07
CA LEU A 109 18.68 5.95 -28.99
C LEU A 109 18.39 4.62 -28.26
N ALA A 110 18.88 4.47 -27.02
CA ALA A 110 18.57 3.30 -26.20
C ALA A 110 17.07 3.22 -25.86
N ARG A 111 16.43 4.35 -25.51
CA ARG A 111 14.97 4.40 -25.25
C ARG A 111 14.15 3.97 -26.47
N THR A 112 14.55 4.40 -27.66
CA THR A 112 13.84 4.03 -28.90
C THR A 112 14.13 2.58 -29.34
N THR A 113 15.32 2.07 -29.03
CA THR A 113 15.74 0.71 -29.44
C THR A 113 15.28 -0.38 -28.45
N LEU A 114 15.20 -0.06 -27.16
CA LEU A 114 14.94 -1.01 -26.06
C LEU A 114 13.74 -0.63 -25.18
N PRO A 115 12.60 -0.11 -25.73
CA PRO A 115 11.49 0.36 -24.91
C PRO A 115 10.93 -0.75 -24.01
N ASP A 116 10.86 -2.00 -24.52
CA ASP A 116 10.31 -3.14 -23.80
C ASP A 116 11.20 -3.53 -22.60
N VAL A 117 12.52 -3.52 -22.81
CA VAL A 117 13.49 -3.86 -21.75
C VAL A 117 13.47 -2.82 -20.64
N ILE A 118 13.44 -1.54 -21.01
CA ILE A 118 13.40 -0.43 -20.05
C ILE A 118 12.11 -0.53 -19.23
N LYS A 119 10.96 -0.73 -19.89
CA LYS A 119 9.68 -0.92 -19.22
C LYS A 119 9.70 -2.12 -18.26
N ALA A 120 10.22 -3.27 -18.71
CA ALA A 120 10.30 -4.48 -17.88
C ALA A 120 11.24 -4.26 -16.68
N ARG A 121 12.36 -3.57 -16.87
CA ARG A 121 13.29 -3.19 -15.80
C ARG A 121 12.61 -2.30 -14.75
N ASP A 122 11.87 -1.27 -15.19
CA ASP A 122 11.17 -0.35 -14.30
C ASP A 122 10.04 -1.06 -13.55
N LEU A 123 9.29 -1.96 -14.21
CA LEU A 123 8.28 -2.79 -13.56
C LEU A 123 8.90 -3.73 -12.51
N ALA A 124 10.02 -4.39 -12.84
CA ALA A 124 10.73 -5.26 -11.89
C ALA A 124 11.22 -4.46 -10.67
N ARG A 125 11.77 -3.26 -10.87
CA ARG A 125 12.19 -2.38 -9.77
C ARG A 125 11.01 -1.95 -8.90
N SER A 126 9.92 -1.54 -9.53
CA SER A 126 8.70 -1.12 -8.84
C SER A 126 8.06 -2.27 -8.05
N ALA A 127 8.22 -3.50 -8.52
CA ALA A 127 7.80 -4.70 -7.81
C ALA A 127 8.78 -5.11 -6.69
N GLY A 128 9.88 -4.39 -6.45
CA GLY A 128 10.86 -4.70 -5.42
C GLY A 128 11.85 -5.82 -5.78
N ALA A 129 12.06 -6.10 -7.09
CA ALA A 129 12.99 -7.13 -7.54
C ALA A 129 14.44 -6.85 -7.14
N THR A 130 14.78 -5.62 -6.79
CA THR A 130 16.09 -5.23 -6.24
C THR A 130 16.44 -5.92 -4.92
N ASN A 131 15.45 -6.46 -4.20
CA ASN A 131 15.70 -7.26 -2.99
C ASN A 131 16.37 -8.61 -3.28
N PHE A 132 16.32 -9.07 -4.53
CA PHE A 132 17.07 -10.24 -5.00
C PHE A 132 18.42 -9.79 -5.57
N GLU A 133 19.27 -9.23 -4.73
CA GLU A 133 20.50 -8.49 -5.11
C GLU A 133 21.35 -9.21 -6.18
N GLU A 134 21.69 -10.48 -5.97
CA GLU A 134 22.51 -11.23 -6.91
C GLU A 134 21.83 -11.47 -8.26
N ASP A 135 20.55 -11.86 -8.25
CA ASP A 135 19.81 -12.16 -9.47
C ASP A 135 19.50 -10.88 -10.24
N TYR A 136 19.13 -9.81 -9.53
CA TYR A 136 18.92 -8.52 -10.13
C TYR A 136 20.21 -7.97 -10.77
N ALA A 137 21.35 -8.05 -10.08
CA ALA A 137 22.63 -7.60 -10.60
C ALA A 137 23.06 -8.37 -11.87
N LYS A 138 22.75 -9.67 -11.96
CA LYS A 138 23.00 -10.47 -13.18
C LYS A 138 22.21 -9.94 -14.37
N VAL A 139 20.91 -9.64 -14.18
CA VAL A 139 20.05 -9.13 -15.26
C VAL A 139 20.39 -7.68 -15.59
N GLU A 140 20.68 -6.86 -14.59
CA GLU A 140 21.15 -5.48 -14.77
C GLU A 140 22.45 -5.43 -15.59
N LYS A 141 23.40 -6.34 -15.33
CA LYS A 141 24.63 -6.47 -16.13
C LYS A 141 24.33 -6.81 -17.60
N GLN A 142 23.32 -7.66 -17.84
CA GLN A 142 22.87 -7.97 -19.21
C GLN A 142 22.27 -6.73 -19.89
N PHE A 143 21.44 -5.97 -19.18
CA PHE A 143 20.88 -4.71 -19.66
C PHE A 143 21.97 -3.70 -20.02
N LEU A 144 22.94 -3.48 -19.12
CA LEU A 144 24.11 -2.64 -19.39
C LEU A 144 24.92 -3.13 -20.59
N GLY A 145 24.94 -4.46 -20.86
CA GLY A 145 25.54 -5.00 -22.08
C GLY A 145 24.80 -4.58 -23.36
N LEU A 146 23.47 -4.49 -23.32
CA LEU A 146 22.67 -3.98 -24.46
C LEU A 146 22.89 -2.49 -24.69
N THR A 147 22.89 -1.68 -23.63
CA THR A 147 23.08 -0.23 -23.75
C THR A 147 24.50 0.12 -24.23
N LYS A 148 25.52 -0.58 -23.73
CA LYS A 148 26.90 -0.48 -24.25
C LYS A 148 27.02 -0.89 -25.71
N ALA A 149 26.28 -1.90 -26.14
CA ALA A 149 26.28 -2.30 -27.54
C ALA A 149 25.68 -1.21 -28.44
N ILE A 150 24.66 -0.49 -27.97
CA ILE A 150 24.09 0.67 -28.68
C ILE A 150 25.11 1.79 -28.80
N GLU A 151 25.80 2.14 -27.70
CA GLU A 151 26.90 3.14 -27.73
C GLU A 151 28.00 2.76 -28.74
N ASN A 152 28.29 1.48 -28.90
CA ASN A 152 29.26 0.94 -29.83
C ASN A 152 28.68 0.70 -31.25
N ASN A 153 27.51 1.28 -31.57
CA ASN A 153 26.82 1.14 -32.86
C ASN A 153 26.45 -0.30 -33.24
N ASN A 154 26.38 -1.21 -32.25
CA ASN A 154 26.02 -2.62 -32.49
C ASN A 154 24.54 -2.86 -32.20
N LEU A 155 23.66 -2.18 -32.93
CA LEU A 155 22.20 -2.26 -32.78
C LEU A 155 21.67 -3.67 -33.00
N LYS A 156 22.31 -4.43 -33.94
CA LYS A 156 21.93 -5.82 -34.21
C LYS A 156 22.06 -6.72 -32.98
N TYR A 157 23.12 -6.56 -32.20
CA TYR A 157 23.29 -7.29 -30.96
C TYR A 157 22.23 -6.91 -29.93
N ALA A 158 22.00 -5.61 -29.72
CA ALA A 158 20.99 -5.13 -28.80
C ALA A 158 19.59 -5.65 -29.15
N GLN A 159 19.18 -5.54 -30.42
CA GLN A 159 17.89 -6.04 -30.91
C GLN A 159 17.73 -7.55 -30.77
N ARG A 160 18.77 -8.32 -31.06
CA ARG A 160 18.74 -9.78 -31.01
C ARG A 160 18.63 -10.32 -29.57
N ASN A 161 19.22 -9.61 -28.59
CA ASN A 161 19.24 -10.03 -27.20
C ASN A 161 18.16 -9.35 -26.31
N ARG A 162 17.42 -8.35 -26.84
CA ARG A 162 16.45 -7.57 -26.05
C ARG A 162 15.38 -8.47 -25.42
N ALA A 163 14.79 -9.41 -26.16
CA ALA A 163 13.74 -10.28 -25.68
C ALA A 163 14.19 -11.10 -24.45
N LYS A 164 15.39 -11.66 -24.51
CA LYS A 164 15.97 -12.41 -23.40
C LYS A 164 16.08 -11.58 -22.11
N VAL A 165 16.49 -10.32 -22.22
CA VAL A 165 16.64 -9.42 -21.06
C VAL A 165 15.28 -8.94 -20.57
N THR A 166 14.34 -8.68 -21.48
CA THR A 166 12.94 -8.37 -21.14
C THR A 166 12.31 -9.49 -20.32
N ASP A 167 12.43 -10.72 -20.79
CA ASP A 167 11.91 -11.90 -20.10
C ASP A 167 12.57 -12.10 -18.73
N ALA A 168 13.88 -11.89 -18.64
CA ALA A 168 14.60 -12.01 -17.37
C ALA A 168 14.11 -11.00 -16.31
N PHE A 169 13.89 -9.74 -16.68
CA PHE A 169 13.27 -8.76 -15.79
C PHE A 169 11.80 -9.13 -15.46
N GLY A 170 11.05 -9.63 -16.44
CA GLY A 170 9.69 -10.11 -16.23
C GLY A 170 9.59 -11.29 -15.24
N GLN A 171 10.60 -12.17 -15.22
CA GLN A 171 10.68 -13.26 -14.23
C GLN A 171 11.02 -12.73 -12.84
N LEU A 172 11.92 -11.75 -12.73
CA LEU A 172 12.23 -11.10 -11.46
C LEU A 172 11.04 -10.33 -10.90
N GLU A 173 10.31 -9.60 -11.75
CA GLU A 173 9.06 -8.93 -11.39
C GLU A 173 8.05 -9.94 -10.82
N LEU A 174 7.78 -11.02 -11.57
CA LEU A 174 6.82 -12.04 -11.15
C LEU A 174 7.23 -12.70 -9.83
N ARG A 175 8.52 -13.04 -9.68
CA ARG A 175 9.05 -13.60 -8.44
C ARG A 175 8.87 -12.65 -7.27
N SER A 176 9.12 -11.35 -7.47
CA SER A 176 8.96 -10.34 -6.44
C SER A 176 7.51 -10.19 -6.01
N ILE A 177 6.57 -10.17 -6.96
CA ILE A 177 5.13 -10.13 -6.66
C ILE A 177 4.73 -11.37 -5.83
N LYS A 178 5.16 -12.57 -6.23
CA LYS A 178 4.89 -13.82 -5.49
C LYS A 178 5.47 -13.81 -4.08
N GLU A 179 6.69 -13.31 -3.93
CA GLU A 179 7.35 -13.22 -2.63
C GLU A 179 6.58 -12.30 -1.68
N GLN A 180 6.13 -11.15 -2.16
CA GLN A 180 5.39 -10.19 -1.35
C GLN A 180 3.95 -10.62 -1.02
N THR A 181 3.37 -11.50 -1.83
CA THR A 181 1.95 -11.83 -1.72
C THR A 181 1.69 -13.20 -1.10
N ILE A 182 2.38 -14.26 -1.55
CA ILE A 182 2.07 -15.65 -1.16
C ILE A 182 3.20 -16.38 -0.44
N SER A 183 4.36 -15.76 -0.20
CA SER A 183 5.48 -16.40 0.50
C SER A 183 5.10 -16.86 1.89
N VAL A 184 4.42 -16.02 2.67
CA VAL A 184 3.97 -16.35 4.05
C VAL A 184 3.03 -17.56 4.04
N ALA A 185 2.07 -17.60 3.11
CA ALA A 185 1.16 -18.74 3.00
C ALA A 185 1.93 -20.03 2.67
N ARG A 186 2.90 -19.95 1.75
CA ARG A 186 3.78 -21.07 1.38
C ARG A 186 4.60 -21.56 2.57
N GLU A 187 5.22 -20.65 3.32
CA GLU A 187 5.99 -20.98 4.52
C GLU A 187 5.14 -21.67 5.59
N LEU A 188 3.92 -21.17 5.83
CA LEU A 188 3.00 -21.78 6.82
C LEU A 188 2.57 -23.18 6.40
N ILE A 189 2.29 -23.41 5.11
CA ILE A 189 1.95 -24.74 4.60
C ILE A 189 3.16 -25.69 4.74
N ASN A 190 4.35 -25.25 4.37
CA ASN A 190 5.57 -26.03 4.55
C ASN A 190 5.85 -26.34 6.03
N LYS A 191 5.58 -25.39 6.93
CA LYS A 191 5.66 -25.61 8.38
C LYS A 191 4.66 -26.64 8.85
N ALA A 192 3.42 -26.58 8.36
CA ALA A 192 2.37 -27.56 8.67
C ALA A 192 2.73 -28.95 8.16
N GLU A 193 3.30 -29.05 6.97
CA GLU A 193 3.77 -30.32 6.38
C GLU A 193 4.84 -30.98 7.25
N LYS A 194 5.88 -30.21 7.66
CA LYS A 194 6.89 -30.67 8.63
C LYS A 194 6.28 -31.08 9.96
N GLY A 195 5.20 -30.43 10.39
CA GLY A 195 4.40 -30.77 11.57
C GLY A 195 3.41 -31.93 11.36
N ARG A 196 3.58 -32.75 10.31
CA ARG A 196 2.73 -33.91 9.99
C ARG A 196 1.29 -33.56 9.60
N ALA A 197 0.98 -32.34 9.19
CA ALA A 197 -0.38 -31.94 8.83
C ALA A 197 -1.02 -32.84 7.78
N LEU A 198 -0.22 -33.35 6.82
CA LEU A 198 -0.71 -34.31 5.80
C LEU A 198 -1.33 -35.57 6.41
N LYS A 199 -0.82 -36.03 7.55
CA LYS A 199 -1.34 -37.20 8.27
C LYS A 199 -2.46 -36.85 9.22
N ILE A 200 -2.39 -35.70 9.87
CA ILE A 200 -3.29 -35.28 10.96
C ILE A 200 -4.54 -34.57 10.43
N ALA A 201 -4.36 -33.72 9.41
CA ALA A 201 -5.43 -32.89 8.83
C ALA A 201 -5.38 -32.90 7.29
N PRO A 202 -5.47 -34.09 6.63
CA PRO A 202 -5.26 -34.21 5.18
C PRO A 202 -6.21 -33.38 4.34
N LYS A 203 -7.48 -33.24 4.75
CA LYS A 203 -8.48 -32.42 4.04
C LYS A 203 -8.11 -30.93 4.08
N SER A 204 -7.78 -30.43 5.25
CA SER A 204 -7.36 -29.01 5.40
C SER A 204 -6.04 -28.72 4.69
N PHE A 205 -5.12 -29.70 4.66
CA PHE A 205 -3.87 -29.62 3.93
C PHE A 205 -4.11 -29.49 2.42
N ALA A 206 -4.96 -30.35 1.86
CA ALA A 206 -5.32 -30.32 0.45
C ALA A 206 -5.95 -28.94 0.05
N VAL A 207 -6.89 -28.43 0.87
CA VAL A 207 -7.51 -27.11 0.63
C VAL A 207 -6.48 -25.99 0.66
N ALA A 208 -5.57 -25.99 1.63
CA ALA A 208 -4.55 -24.95 1.72
C ALA A 208 -3.58 -25.00 0.53
N GLN A 209 -3.17 -26.18 0.09
CA GLN A 209 -2.33 -26.34 -1.10
C GLN A 209 -3.04 -25.89 -2.37
N GLU A 210 -4.31 -26.24 -2.53
CA GLU A 210 -5.12 -25.85 -3.69
C GLU A 210 -5.23 -24.33 -3.77
N LYS A 211 -5.55 -23.66 -2.66
CA LYS A 211 -5.67 -22.20 -2.62
C LYS A 211 -4.34 -21.48 -2.87
N LEU A 212 -3.25 -22.03 -2.36
CA LEU A 212 -1.91 -21.51 -2.71
C LEU A 212 -1.60 -21.65 -4.20
N LYS A 213 -1.95 -22.82 -4.79
CA LYS A 213 -1.76 -23.09 -6.21
C LYS A 213 -2.63 -22.19 -7.09
N GLU A 214 -3.88 -21.98 -6.72
CA GLU A 214 -4.78 -21.03 -7.41
C GLU A 214 -4.21 -19.62 -7.39
N ALA A 215 -3.75 -19.14 -6.23
CA ALA A 215 -3.14 -17.82 -6.09
C ALA A 215 -1.86 -17.70 -6.93
N ASP A 216 -0.97 -18.70 -6.88
CA ASP A 216 0.28 -18.72 -7.67
C ASP A 216 0.03 -18.70 -9.18
N ALA A 217 -0.95 -19.49 -9.65
CA ALA A 217 -1.35 -19.54 -11.05
C ALA A 217 -1.98 -18.21 -11.50
N PHE A 218 -2.85 -17.63 -10.65
CA PHE A 218 -3.49 -16.34 -10.95
C PHE A 218 -2.46 -15.22 -11.05
N ILE A 219 -1.52 -15.12 -10.11
CA ILE A 219 -0.44 -14.14 -10.15
C ILE A 219 0.40 -14.28 -11.43
N SER A 220 0.67 -15.53 -11.84
CA SER A 220 1.45 -15.79 -13.05
C SER A 220 0.74 -15.32 -14.32
N ALA A 221 -0.58 -15.44 -14.38
CA ALA A 221 -1.40 -15.06 -15.54
C ALA A 221 -1.82 -13.59 -15.51
N HIS A 222 -2.04 -13.01 -14.33
CA HIS A 222 -2.71 -11.71 -14.13
C HIS A 222 -1.93 -10.78 -13.19
N ARG A 223 -0.60 -10.68 -13.37
CA ARG A 223 0.33 -9.98 -12.44
C ARG A 223 0.00 -8.51 -12.15
N TYR A 224 -0.87 -7.88 -12.94
CA TYR A 224 -1.24 -6.47 -12.79
C TYR A 224 -2.64 -6.25 -12.17
N GLU A 225 -3.41 -7.32 -11.90
CA GLU A 225 -4.72 -7.24 -11.25
C GLU A 225 -4.56 -7.25 -9.70
N LYS A 226 -4.05 -6.15 -9.14
CA LYS A 226 -3.61 -6.07 -7.73
C LYS A 226 -4.68 -6.46 -6.73
N GLU A 227 -5.92 -6.00 -6.91
CA GLU A 227 -7.04 -6.30 -5.99
C GLU A 227 -7.35 -7.80 -5.95
N LYS A 228 -7.45 -8.43 -7.11
CA LYS A 228 -7.71 -9.88 -7.19
C LYS A 228 -6.52 -10.72 -6.72
N ILE A 229 -5.29 -10.26 -6.98
CA ILE A 229 -4.08 -10.89 -6.41
C ILE A 229 -4.14 -10.85 -4.89
N HIS A 230 -4.49 -9.71 -4.32
CA HIS A 230 -4.64 -9.56 -2.87
C HIS A 230 -5.73 -10.46 -2.30
N GLU A 231 -6.90 -10.52 -2.95
CA GLU A 231 -7.99 -11.42 -2.57
C GLU A 231 -7.54 -12.89 -2.55
N LYS A 232 -6.94 -13.38 -3.66
CA LYS A 232 -6.46 -14.75 -3.77
C LYS A 232 -5.33 -15.07 -2.78
N ALA A 233 -4.41 -14.15 -2.58
CA ALA A 233 -3.32 -14.30 -1.62
C ALA A 233 -3.85 -14.33 -0.17
N SER A 234 -4.85 -13.51 0.15
CA SER A 234 -5.50 -13.48 1.46
C SER A 234 -6.26 -14.77 1.74
N GLU A 235 -6.96 -15.30 0.74
CA GLU A 235 -7.63 -16.61 0.84
C GLU A 235 -6.63 -17.73 1.09
N ALA A 236 -5.52 -17.78 0.33
CA ALA A 236 -4.46 -18.76 0.52
C ALA A 236 -3.85 -18.65 1.93
N LEU A 237 -3.58 -17.42 2.40
CA LEU A 237 -3.03 -17.17 3.72
C LEU A 237 -3.99 -17.60 4.83
N PHE A 238 -5.28 -17.31 4.68
CA PHE A 238 -6.31 -17.77 5.61
C PHE A 238 -6.31 -19.29 5.72
N GLN A 239 -6.32 -20.02 4.61
CA GLN A 239 -6.34 -21.49 4.62
C GLN A 239 -5.02 -22.06 5.17
N ALA A 240 -3.90 -21.41 4.93
CA ALA A 240 -2.60 -21.81 5.50
C ALA A 240 -2.58 -21.67 7.04
N ARG A 241 -3.11 -20.58 7.59
CA ARG A 241 -3.27 -20.36 9.04
C ARG A 241 -4.26 -21.35 9.64
N ARG A 242 -5.42 -21.49 8.97
CA ARG A 242 -6.43 -22.46 9.39
C ARG A 242 -5.89 -23.89 9.44
N LEU A 243 -5.04 -24.27 8.46
CA LEU A 243 -4.39 -25.58 8.45
C LEU A 243 -3.54 -25.80 9.70
N LEU A 244 -2.73 -24.83 10.10
CA LEU A 244 -1.91 -24.94 11.33
C LEU A 244 -2.80 -25.13 12.56
N GLU A 245 -3.87 -24.32 12.67
CA GLU A 245 -4.78 -24.39 13.80
C GLU A 245 -5.53 -25.74 13.85
N VAL A 246 -6.10 -26.18 12.73
CA VAL A 246 -6.78 -27.48 12.64
C VAL A 246 -5.81 -28.63 12.95
N THR A 247 -4.55 -28.52 12.49
CA THR A 247 -3.54 -29.56 12.80
C THR A 247 -3.24 -29.60 14.30
N SER A 248 -3.06 -28.45 14.95
CA SER A 248 -2.79 -28.32 16.37
C SER A 248 -3.96 -28.87 17.21
N GLN A 249 -5.19 -28.45 16.89
CA GLN A 249 -6.39 -28.91 17.60
C GLN A 249 -6.65 -30.40 17.36
N SER A 250 -6.46 -30.89 16.15
CA SER A 250 -6.62 -32.32 15.85
C SER A 250 -5.60 -33.17 16.59
N GLU A 251 -4.37 -32.69 16.79
CA GLU A 251 -3.37 -33.40 17.59
C GLU A 251 -3.76 -33.43 19.08
N GLN A 252 -4.31 -32.32 19.61
CA GLN A 252 -4.85 -32.28 20.98
C GLN A 252 -6.00 -33.24 21.17
N VAL A 253 -6.99 -33.19 20.28
CA VAL A 253 -8.17 -34.06 20.32
C VAL A 253 -7.79 -35.56 20.22
N ARG A 254 -6.75 -35.85 19.41
CA ARG A 254 -6.27 -37.25 19.24
C ARG A 254 -5.77 -37.88 20.55
N THR A 255 -5.32 -37.06 21.48
CA THR A 255 -4.84 -37.54 22.80
C THR A 255 -5.92 -37.60 23.86
N MET A 256 -7.13 -37.08 23.57
CA MET A 256 -8.25 -37.07 24.51
C MET A 256 -9.04 -38.38 24.42
N GLN A 257 -9.63 -38.78 25.55
CA GLN A 257 -10.62 -39.84 25.57
C GLN A 257 -11.97 -39.36 25.00
N PRO A 258 -12.79 -40.22 24.44
CA PRO A 258 -14.08 -39.84 23.85
C PRO A 258 -14.97 -38.99 24.78
N GLU A 259 -15.04 -39.33 26.06
CA GLU A 259 -15.80 -38.55 27.05
C GLU A 259 -15.20 -37.13 27.23
N GLN A 260 -13.88 -36.99 27.24
CA GLN A 260 -13.20 -35.69 27.37
C GLN A 260 -13.52 -34.79 26.17
N ILE A 261 -13.57 -35.36 24.94
CA ILE A 261 -13.97 -34.64 23.75
C ILE A 261 -15.41 -34.15 23.86
N THR A 262 -16.31 -35.03 24.30
CA THR A 262 -17.73 -34.69 24.50
C THR A 262 -17.91 -33.59 25.52
N LEU A 263 -17.26 -33.68 26.69
CA LEU A 263 -17.31 -32.66 27.73
C LEU A 263 -16.66 -31.36 27.30
N TRP A 264 -15.62 -31.39 26.48
CA TRP A 264 -15.00 -30.20 25.90
C TRP A 264 -15.96 -29.46 24.96
N VAL A 265 -16.63 -30.19 24.04
CA VAL A 265 -17.61 -29.58 23.13
C VAL A 265 -18.83 -29.06 23.94
N GLU A 266 -19.34 -29.82 24.88
CA GLU A 266 -20.42 -29.41 25.79
C GLU A 266 -20.04 -28.13 26.55
N GLY A 267 -18.82 -28.05 27.07
CA GLY A 267 -18.32 -26.88 27.77
C GLY A 267 -18.28 -25.62 26.90
N ILE A 268 -17.94 -25.73 25.61
CA ILE A 268 -17.97 -24.61 24.65
C ILE A 268 -19.40 -24.14 24.44
N LEU A 269 -20.33 -25.07 24.17
CA LEU A 269 -21.75 -24.77 23.93
C LEU A 269 -22.39 -24.15 25.15
N HIS A 270 -22.18 -24.74 26.33
CA HIS A 270 -22.73 -24.24 27.59
C HIS A 270 -22.20 -22.84 27.93
N LYS A 271 -20.90 -22.59 27.76
CA LYS A 271 -20.31 -21.25 27.95
C LYS A 271 -20.94 -20.21 27.02
N THR A 272 -21.23 -20.61 25.79
CA THR A 272 -21.86 -19.72 24.81
C THR A 272 -23.32 -19.44 25.17
N ALA A 273 -24.08 -20.50 25.49
CA ALA A 273 -25.50 -20.44 25.93
C ALA A 273 -25.64 -19.56 27.18
N SER A 274 -24.75 -19.75 28.16
CA SER A 274 -24.75 -18.94 29.40
C SER A 274 -24.56 -17.46 29.17
N LYS A 275 -23.74 -17.07 28.16
CA LYS A 275 -23.54 -15.65 27.80
C LYS A 275 -24.76 -15.03 27.12
N LEU A 276 -25.58 -15.85 26.52
CA LEU A 276 -26.84 -15.45 25.89
C LEU A 276 -28.05 -15.54 26.84
N SER A 277 -27.83 -15.94 28.09
CA SER A 277 -28.89 -16.24 29.04
C SER A 277 -29.88 -17.32 28.50
N ALA A 278 -29.39 -18.16 27.59
CA ALA A 278 -30.17 -19.26 27.06
C ALA A 278 -30.34 -20.38 28.12
N PRO A 279 -31.43 -21.15 28.07
CA PRO A 279 -31.65 -22.30 28.96
C PRO A 279 -30.49 -23.29 28.90
N ASP A 280 -30.19 -23.92 30.03
CA ASP A 280 -29.25 -25.04 30.08
C ASP A 280 -29.87 -26.30 29.43
N MET A 281 -29.26 -26.71 28.31
CA MET A 281 -29.74 -27.82 27.47
C MET A 281 -28.71 -28.97 27.39
N ARG A 282 -27.83 -29.10 28.39
CA ARG A 282 -26.76 -30.11 28.40
C ARG A 282 -27.26 -31.56 28.44
N ASP A 283 -28.51 -31.75 28.75
CA ASP A 283 -29.23 -33.03 28.69
C ASP A 283 -29.75 -33.37 27.28
N ASN A 284 -29.52 -32.51 26.28
CA ASN A 284 -29.94 -32.66 24.89
C ASN A 284 -28.73 -32.85 23.96
N SER A 285 -29.02 -33.25 22.71
CA SER A 285 -27.99 -33.39 21.68
C SER A 285 -27.27 -32.05 21.38
N PHE A 286 -26.04 -32.13 20.90
CA PHE A 286 -25.28 -30.93 20.51
C PHE A 286 -26.02 -30.10 19.47
N ASP A 287 -26.67 -30.74 18.50
CA ASP A 287 -27.45 -30.05 17.48
C ASP A 287 -28.57 -29.22 18.11
N THR A 288 -29.32 -29.80 19.06
CA THR A 288 -30.39 -29.12 19.81
C THR A 288 -29.83 -27.95 20.64
N GLN A 289 -28.67 -28.14 21.29
CA GLN A 289 -27.99 -27.06 22.02
C GLN A 289 -27.57 -25.89 21.08
N VAL A 290 -27.06 -26.21 19.91
CA VAL A 290 -26.71 -25.20 18.88
C VAL A 290 -27.95 -24.46 18.38
N GLU A 291 -29.06 -25.18 18.08
CA GLU A 291 -30.30 -24.55 17.66
C GLU A 291 -30.88 -23.63 18.74
N ASN A 292 -30.79 -23.97 20.00
CA ASN A 292 -31.21 -23.14 21.13
C ASN A 292 -30.33 -21.83 21.21
N ILE A 293 -29.03 -21.97 21.04
CA ILE A 293 -28.10 -20.81 20.97
C ILE A 293 -28.45 -19.91 19.81
N LEU A 294 -28.63 -20.45 18.61
CA LEU A 294 -29.01 -19.70 17.42
C LEU A 294 -30.35 -18.98 17.58
N GLY A 295 -31.35 -19.69 18.16
CA GLY A 295 -32.65 -19.10 18.50
C GLY A 295 -32.53 -17.92 19.46
N SER A 296 -31.71 -18.06 20.51
CA SER A 296 -31.44 -16.99 21.46
C SER A 296 -30.75 -15.76 20.80
N ILE A 297 -29.82 -16.00 19.87
CA ILE A 297 -29.19 -14.94 19.08
C ILE A 297 -30.24 -14.22 18.23
N THR A 298 -31.13 -14.97 17.57
CA THR A 298 -32.17 -14.38 16.71
C THR A 298 -33.11 -13.49 17.53
N VAL A 299 -33.57 -13.96 18.69
CA VAL A 299 -34.42 -13.15 19.59
C VAL A 299 -33.72 -11.87 20.03
N LEU A 300 -32.43 -11.94 20.40
CA LEU A 300 -31.64 -10.74 20.77
C LEU A 300 -31.51 -9.75 19.61
N GLN A 301 -31.33 -10.25 18.39
CA GLN A 301 -31.26 -9.40 17.19
C GLN A 301 -32.61 -8.72 16.90
N GLU A 302 -33.71 -9.44 17.05
CA GLU A 302 -35.07 -8.91 16.87
C GLU A 302 -35.40 -7.85 17.92
N ASP A 303 -35.10 -8.12 19.20
CA ASP A 303 -35.26 -7.14 20.30
C ASP A 303 -34.42 -5.89 20.06
N GLN A 304 -33.18 -6.07 19.63
CA GLN A 304 -32.31 -4.94 19.28
C GLN A 304 -32.93 -4.08 18.16
N GLN A 305 -33.42 -4.73 17.10
CA GLN A 305 -34.05 -4.01 15.98
C GLN A 305 -35.33 -3.30 16.42
N PHE A 306 -36.15 -3.95 17.27
CA PHE A 306 -37.34 -3.32 17.85
C PHE A 306 -36.97 -2.06 18.66
N MET A 307 -35.94 -2.14 19.51
CA MET A 307 -35.48 -1.01 20.30
C MET A 307 -34.97 0.15 19.44
N VAL A 308 -34.22 -0.14 18.38
CA VAL A 308 -33.75 0.85 17.41
C VAL A 308 -34.96 1.57 16.76
N ASN A 309 -35.94 0.82 16.29
CA ASN A 309 -37.14 1.37 15.67
C ASN A 309 -37.95 2.25 16.66
N LYS A 310 -38.05 1.81 17.92
CA LYS A 310 -38.74 2.56 18.97
C LYS A 310 -38.02 3.88 19.30
N VAL A 311 -36.68 3.84 19.40
CA VAL A 311 -35.88 5.05 19.63
C VAL A 311 -36.03 6.03 18.47
N THR A 312 -36.05 5.55 17.23
CA THR A 312 -36.22 6.36 16.03
C THR A 312 -37.61 7.00 16.04
N ALA A 313 -38.67 6.23 16.35
CA ALA A 313 -40.05 6.77 16.44
C ALA A 313 -40.16 7.84 17.51
N LEU A 314 -39.62 7.60 18.72
CA LEU A 314 -39.63 8.58 19.82
C LEU A 314 -38.84 9.85 19.46
N SER A 315 -37.70 9.70 18.75
CA SER A 315 -36.95 10.86 18.27
C SER A 315 -37.76 11.72 17.31
N THR A 316 -38.51 11.07 16.40
CA THR A 316 -39.41 11.78 15.45
C THR A 316 -40.54 12.52 16.19
N GLU A 317 -41.15 11.89 17.20
CA GLU A 317 -42.17 12.47 18.02
C GLU A 317 -41.65 13.68 18.82
N ILE A 318 -40.45 13.57 19.41
CA ILE A 318 -39.76 14.66 20.11
C ILE A 318 -39.54 15.85 19.17
N GLU A 319 -39.11 15.62 17.94
CA GLU A 319 -38.88 16.68 16.94
C GLU A 319 -40.23 17.32 16.51
N ALA A 320 -41.28 16.53 16.37
CA ALA A 320 -42.62 17.07 16.08
C ALA A 320 -43.13 17.96 17.23
N MET A 321 -42.97 17.50 18.48
CA MET A 321 -43.33 18.30 19.67
C MET A 321 -42.53 19.60 19.80
N LYS A 322 -41.19 19.53 19.51
CA LYS A 322 -40.37 20.76 19.51
C LYS A 322 -40.82 21.78 18.47
N LYS A 323 -41.19 21.33 17.25
CA LYS A 323 -41.74 22.20 16.21
C LYS A 323 -43.06 22.85 16.67
N GLN A 324 -43.89 22.07 17.35
CA GLN A 324 -45.16 22.57 17.88
C GLN A 324 -44.95 23.61 19.00
N ILE A 325 -44.01 23.36 19.92
CA ILE A 325 -43.61 24.30 20.97
C ILE A 325 -43.06 25.60 20.36
N ALA A 326 -42.16 25.48 19.37
CA ALA A 326 -41.59 26.64 18.68
C ALA A 326 -42.63 27.50 17.95
N SER A 327 -43.66 26.84 17.37
CA SER A 327 -44.78 27.55 16.71
C SER A 327 -45.66 28.29 17.71
N LEU A 328 -45.75 27.79 18.94
CA LEU A 328 -46.56 28.39 20.01
C LEU A 328 -45.82 29.54 20.73
N GLU A 329 -44.52 29.54 20.78
CA GLU A 329 -43.71 30.54 21.48
C GLU A 329 -43.44 31.83 20.66
N GLY A 330 -43.81 31.90 19.39
CA GLY A 330 -43.72 33.13 18.56
C GLY A 330 -42.28 33.69 18.42
N GLN A 331 -41.27 32.83 18.46
CA GLN A 331 -39.85 33.24 18.43
C GLN A 331 -39.36 33.52 17.02
N THR A 332 -38.56 34.57 16.85
CA THR A 332 -37.89 34.87 15.58
C THR A 332 -36.86 33.78 15.19
N LEU A 333 -36.70 33.54 13.90
CA LEU A 333 -35.80 32.52 13.32
C LEU A 333 -34.38 32.55 13.92
N GLU A 334 -33.87 33.73 14.27
CA GLU A 334 -32.54 33.89 14.88
C GLU A 334 -32.46 33.36 16.33
N LYS A 335 -33.48 33.61 17.14
CA LYS A 335 -33.55 33.10 18.52
C LYS A 335 -33.69 31.58 18.53
N GLN A 336 -34.42 31.02 17.56
CA GLN A 336 -34.59 29.59 17.41
C GLN A 336 -33.25 28.92 17.01
N ALA A 337 -32.55 29.46 16.02
CA ALA A 337 -31.26 28.95 15.60
C ALA A 337 -30.18 28.99 16.70
N ALA A 338 -30.17 30.04 17.52
CA ALA A 338 -29.28 30.15 18.67
C ALA A 338 -29.63 29.14 19.77
N LYS A 339 -30.93 28.91 20.03
CA LYS A 339 -31.43 27.93 21.01
C LYS A 339 -31.10 26.50 20.57
N ASP A 340 -31.27 26.19 19.28
CA ASP A 340 -30.97 24.87 18.72
C ASP A 340 -29.46 24.55 18.77
N ARG A 341 -28.62 25.55 18.45
CA ARG A 341 -27.16 25.44 18.61
C ARG A 341 -26.75 25.15 20.06
N LEU A 342 -27.33 25.93 21.00
CA LEU A 342 -27.01 25.75 22.41
C LEU A 342 -27.51 24.39 22.93
N THR A 343 -28.66 23.94 22.47
CA THR A 343 -29.23 22.63 22.84
C THR A 343 -28.41 21.49 22.27
N ALA A 344 -28.01 21.61 21.01
CA ALA A 344 -27.10 20.62 20.36
C ALA A 344 -25.74 20.54 21.07
N GLU A 345 -25.19 21.71 21.43
CA GLU A 345 -23.91 21.76 22.17
C GLU A 345 -24.02 21.14 23.57
N LYS A 346 -25.09 21.50 24.33
CA LYS A 346 -25.34 20.88 25.64
C LYS A 346 -25.51 19.38 25.55
N ARG A 347 -26.27 18.89 24.55
CA ARG A 347 -26.45 17.46 24.31
C ARG A 347 -25.16 16.80 23.95
N PHE A 348 -24.35 17.37 23.04
CA PHE A 348 -23.05 16.84 22.70
C PHE A 348 -22.14 16.74 23.93
N ASN A 349 -22.09 17.79 24.78
CA ASN A 349 -21.27 17.77 25.99
C ASN A 349 -21.75 16.71 27.01
N GLN A 350 -23.03 16.47 27.11
CA GLN A 350 -23.60 15.42 27.96
C GLN A 350 -23.20 14.02 27.45
N LEU A 351 -23.42 13.76 26.15
CA LEU A 351 -23.03 12.47 25.51
C LEU A 351 -21.53 12.25 25.55
N PHE A 352 -20.74 13.32 25.39
CA PHE A 352 -19.28 13.27 25.55
C PHE A 352 -18.88 12.80 26.96
N GLY A 353 -19.46 13.39 27.98
CA GLY A 353 -19.20 13.00 29.39
C GLY A 353 -19.61 11.55 29.67
N GLU A 354 -20.73 11.09 29.07
CA GLU A 354 -21.14 9.70 29.17
C GLU A 354 -20.14 8.75 28.55
N VAL A 355 -19.65 9.06 27.34
CA VAL A 355 -18.67 8.21 26.65
C VAL A 355 -17.31 8.19 27.35
N GLN A 356 -16.87 9.32 27.93
CA GLN A 356 -15.64 9.33 28.73
C GLN A 356 -15.67 8.28 29.85
N ASN A 357 -16.80 8.06 30.47
CA ASN A 357 -16.98 7.10 31.56
C ASN A 357 -16.96 5.62 31.11
N TYR A 358 -16.99 5.34 29.78
CA TYR A 358 -16.90 3.96 29.29
C TYR A 358 -15.49 3.41 29.28
N PHE A 359 -14.48 4.28 29.30
CA PHE A 359 -13.08 3.89 29.15
C PHE A 359 -12.25 4.27 30.35
N THR A 360 -11.30 3.40 30.68
CA THR A 360 -10.20 3.76 31.58
C THR A 360 -9.08 4.45 30.78
N PRO A 361 -8.22 5.26 31.43
CA PRO A 361 -7.10 5.94 30.77
C PRO A 361 -6.14 5.00 30.03
N ASP A 362 -6.02 3.74 30.49
CA ASP A 362 -5.19 2.73 29.86
C ASP A 362 -5.83 2.12 28.59
N GLU A 363 -7.15 2.11 28.51
CA GLU A 363 -7.89 1.57 27.35
C GLU A 363 -7.95 2.55 26.19
N ALA A 364 -8.36 3.78 26.48
CA ALA A 364 -8.49 4.81 25.46
C ALA A 364 -8.41 6.23 26.03
N GLU A 365 -7.95 7.13 25.20
CA GLU A 365 -8.04 8.57 25.43
C GLU A 365 -9.25 9.12 24.67
N VAL A 366 -10.20 9.72 25.43
CA VAL A 366 -11.43 10.28 24.87
C VAL A 366 -11.41 11.79 25.00
N TYR A 367 -11.42 12.49 23.90
CA TYR A 367 -11.40 13.95 23.86
C TYR A 367 -12.28 14.51 22.75
N LYS A 368 -12.60 15.80 22.82
CA LYS A 368 -13.40 16.49 21.82
C LYS A 368 -12.53 17.44 20.97
N GLN A 369 -12.83 17.51 19.70
CA GLN A 369 -12.26 18.48 18.77
C GLN A 369 -13.40 19.16 17.98
N GLY A 370 -13.76 20.36 18.38
CA GLY A 370 -14.97 21.01 17.86
C GLY A 370 -16.23 20.19 18.21
N ASN A 371 -17.02 19.83 17.21
CA ASN A 371 -18.21 19.00 17.37
C ASN A 371 -17.94 17.50 17.05
N ARG A 372 -16.72 17.04 17.25
CA ARG A 372 -16.31 15.63 17.04
C ARG A 372 -15.81 15.05 18.35
N LEU A 373 -16.19 13.81 18.59
CA LEU A 373 -15.62 12.98 19.63
C LEU A 373 -14.50 12.13 19.01
N ILE A 374 -13.36 12.10 19.64
CA ILE A 374 -12.23 11.25 19.22
C ILE A 374 -11.96 10.26 20.33
N ILE A 375 -11.99 8.98 19.99
CA ILE A 375 -11.62 7.86 20.86
C ILE A 375 -10.32 7.28 20.32
N ARG A 376 -9.22 7.58 21.00
CA ARG A 376 -7.90 7.06 20.68
C ARG A 376 -7.68 5.77 21.46
N LEU A 377 -7.68 4.66 20.76
CA LEU A 377 -7.53 3.33 21.38
C LEU A 377 -6.06 3.05 21.69
N ARG A 378 -5.72 3.00 22.96
CA ARG A 378 -4.36 2.70 23.46
C ARG A 378 -4.13 1.21 23.64
N ALA A 379 -5.16 0.49 24.08
CA ALA A 379 -5.08 -0.94 24.39
C ALA A 379 -5.31 -1.86 23.20
N ILE A 380 -5.67 -1.32 22.00
CA ILE A 380 -5.89 -2.17 20.83
C ILE A 380 -4.57 -2.73 20.31
N GLN A 381 -4.48 -4.05 20.20
CA GLN A 381 -3.28 -4.74 19.75
C GLN A 381 -3.56 -5.56 18.51
N PHE A 382 -2.64 -5.46 17.56
CA PHE A 382 -2.60 -6.31 16.37
C PHE A 382 -1.29 -7.12 16.38
N PRO A 383 -1.31 -8.38 15.95
CA PRO A 383 -0.07 -9.11 15.75
C PRO A 383 0.85 -8.38 14.77
N VAL A 384 2.15 -8.59 14.90
CA VAL A 384 3.15 -7.92 14.06
C VAL A 384 2.88 -8.20 12.58
N GLY A 385 2.83 -7.14 11.77
CA GLY A 385 2.55 -7.25 10.33
C GLY A 385 1.15 -7.73 9.97
N GLN A 386 0.20 -7.77 10.93
CA GLN A 386 -1.16 -8.27 10.68
C GLN A 386 -2.21 -7.21 11.03
N ALA A 387 -3.42 -7.43 10.49
CA ALA A 387 -4.61 -6.61 10.73
C ALA A 387 -5.77 -7.44 11.29
N VAL A 388 -5.47 -8.54 11.99
CA VAL A 388 -6.47 -9.41 12.60
C VAL A 388 -6.86 -8.87 13.97
N ILE A 389 -8.16 -8.71 14.22
CA ILE A 389 -8.68 -8.33 15.53
C ILE A 389 -8.60 -9.57 16.44
N MET A 390 -7.78 -9.50 17.46
CA MET A 390 -7.64 -10.54 18.47
C MET A 390 -8.83 -10.53 19.44
N PRO A 391 -9.22 -11.68 20.01
CA PRO A 391 -10.35 -11.77 20.95
C PRO A 391 -10.23 -10.79 22.14
N ASP A 392 -9.04 -10.54 22.64
CA ASP A 392 -8.79 -9.62 23.74
C ASP A 392 -9.21 -8.17 23.43
N ASN A 393 -9.32 -7.82 22.16
CA ASN A 393 -9.80 -6.50 21.73
C ASN A 393 -11.33 -6.36 21.71
N TYR A 394 -12.08 -7.46 21.77
CA TYR A 394 -13.54 -7.41 21.61
C TYR A 394 -14.23 -6.60 22.70
N LEU A 395 -13.77 -6.70 23.94
CA LEU A 395 -14.32 -5.91 25.03
C LEU A 395 -14.11 -4.41 24.81
N LEU A 396 -12.91 -4.02 24.37
CA LEU A 396 -12.60 -2.64 24.03
C LEU A 396 -13.46 -2.15 22.85
N LEU A 397 -13.55 -2.94 21.78
CA LEU A 397 -14.36 -2.59 20.60
C LEU A 397 -15.87 -2.54 20.93
N SER A 398 -16.37 -3.35 21.86
CA SER A 398 -17.75 -3.27 22.31
C SER A 398 -18.05 -1.96 23.05
N LYS A 399 -17.07 -1.41 23.79
CA LYS A 399 -17.19 -0.08 24.42
C LYS A 399 -17.21 1.02 23.37
N VAL A 400 -16.40 0.91 22.30
CA VAL A 400 -16.43 1.84 21.16
C VAL A 400 -17.78 1.74 20.43
N GLN A 401 -18.29 0.55 20.20
CA GLN A 401 -19.61 0.31 19.61
C GLN A 401 -20.71 0.98 20.43
N ARG A 402 -20.69 0.84 21.75
CA ARG A 402 -21.60 1.52 22.66
C ARG A 402 -21.44 3.05 22.54
N SER A 403 -20.22 3.55 22.47
CA SER A 403 -19.94 4.97 22.30
C SER A 403 -20.53 5.52 21.00
N ILE A 404 -20.40 4.82 19.89
CA ILE A 404 -20.99 5.19 18.61
C ILE A 404 -22.51 5.26 18.74
N ARG A 405 -23.13 4.23 19.31
CA ARG A 405 -24.58 4.16 19.52
C ARG A 405 -25.11 5.25 20.45
N THR A 406 -24.32 5.72 21.40
CA THR A 406 -24.68 6.86 22.28
C THR A 406 -24.96 8.12 21.45
N PHE A 407 -24.32 8.30 20.29
CA PHE A 407 -24.57 9.42 19.38
C PHE A 407 -25.65 9.15 18.32
N GLY A 408 -26.30 7.98 18.36
CA GLY A 408 -27.33 7.58 17.40
C GLY A 408 -26.72 7.08 16.09
N GLU A 409 -26.96 7.78 14.98
CA GLU A 409 -26.41 7.47 13.66
C GLU A 409 -25.35 8.52 13.22
N PRO A 410 -24.20 8.62 13.90
CA PRO A 410 -23.17 9.57 13.53
C PRO A 410 -22.42 9.14 12.28
N ASP A 411 -21.65 10.05 11.67
CA ASP A 411 -20.59 9.68 10.76
C ASP A 411 -19.36 9.27 11.56
N VAL A 412 -18.75 8.14 11.17
CA VAL A 412 -17.58 7.60 11.85
C VAL A 412 -16.43 7.47 10.89
N VAL A 413 -15.26 7.96 11.30
CA VAL A 413 -13.99 7.74 10.59
C VAL A 413 -13.08 6.95 11.51
N ILE A 414 -12.54 5.85 11.00
CA ILE A 414 -11.55 5.03 11.69
C ILE A 414 -10.19 5.31 11.07
N GLU A 415 -9.30 5.92 11.82
CA GLU A 415 -7.95 6.24 11.38
C GLU A 415 -6.96 5.22 11.93
N GLY A 416 -6.22 4.56 11.02
CA GLY A 416 -5.14 3.65 11.36
C GLY A 416 -3.77 4.32 11.26
N HIS A 417 -2.91 4.05 12.24
CA HIS A 417 -1.56 4.60 12.29
C HIS A 417 -0.53 3.52 12.64
N THR A 418 0.68 3.67 12.12
CA THR A 418 1.85 2.86 12.44
C THR A 418 2.95 3.70 13.05
N ASP A 419 3.96 3.06 13.58
CA ASP A 419 5.26 3.68 13.78
C ASP A 419 6.04 3.77 12.45
N SER A 420 7.25 4.32 12.49
CA SER A 420 8.11 4.49 11.31
C SER A 420 8.94 3.25 10.96
N THR A 421 8.64 2.07 11.51
CA THR A 421 9.37 0.85 11.21
C THR A 421 8.87 0.27 9.88
N GLY A 422 9.76 0.06 8.90
CA GLY A 422 9.42 -0.40 7.55
C GLY A 422 9.32 0.73 6.54
N SER A 423 8.89 0.39 5.30
CA SER A 423 8.69 1.40 4.26
C SER A 423 7.36 2.14 4.44
N ASP A 424 7.26 3.33 3.88
CA ASP A 424 6.03 4.14 3.95
C ASP A 424 4.86 3.45 3.26
N GLU A 425 5.08 2.76 2.15
CA GLU A 425 4.04 2.01 1.42
C GLU A 425 3.51 0.85 2.26
N VAL A 426 4.38 0.10 2.92
CA VAL A 426 4.00 -1.00 3.80
C VAL A 426 3.19 -0.47 5.00
N ASN A 427 3.63 0.63 5.58
CA ASN A 427 2.97 1.25 6.72
C ASN A 427 1.59 1.82 6.35
N GLU A 428 1.46 2.46 5.19
CA GLU A 428 0.19 2.96 4.68
C GLU A 428 -0.79 1.82 4.44
N HIS A 429 -0.34 0.76 3.77
CA HIS A 429 -1.16 -0.42 3.51
C HIS A 429 -1.58 -1.14 4.81
N LEU A 430 -0.66 -1.36 5.74
CA LEU A 430 -0.93 -2.02 7.02
C LEU A 430 -1.91 -1.21 7.89
N SER A 431 -1.73 0.11 7.95
CA SER A 431 -2.64 0.99 8.69
C SER A 431 -4.04 1.01 8.10
N GLN A 432 -4.14 1.01 6.77
CA GLN A 432 -5.42 0.90 6.06
C GLN A 432 -6.12 -0.43 6.34
N GLN A 433 -5.40 -1.54 6.30
CA GLN A 433 -5.95 -2.86 6.61
C GLN A 433 -6.46 -2.94 8.06
N ARG A 434 -5.74 -2.37 9.02
CA ARG A 434 -6.15 -2.33 10.44
C ARG A 434 -7.38 -1.49 10.67
N ALA A 435 -7.44 -0.30 10.06
CA ALA A 435 -8.62 0.54 10.11
C ALA A 435 -9.83 -0.17 9.48
N GLU A 436 -9.62 -0.83 8.36
CA GLU A 436 -10.65 -1.61 7.67
C GLU A 436 -11.14 -2.80 8.48
N ALA A 437 -10.27 -3.54 9.17
CA ALA A 437 -10.67 -4.62 10.05
C ALA A 437 -11.58 -4.13 11.18
N VAL A 438 -11.28 -2.97 11.76
CA VAL A 438 -12.12 -2.34 12.79
C VAL A 438 -13.45 -1.87 12.20
N ARG A 439 -13.45 -1.29 10.98
CA ARG A 439 -14.68 -0.92 10.26
C ARG A 439 -15.58 -2.13 10.05
N GLN A 440 -15.01 -3.21 9.50
CA GLN A 440 -15.74 -4.45 9.25
C GLN A 440 -16.32 -5.04 10.53
N TYR A 441 -15.61 -4.96 11.63
CA TYR A 441 -16.14 -5.38 12.93
C TYR A 441 -17.40 -4.60 13.30
N PHE A 442 -17.43 -3.28 13.15
CA PHE A 442 -18.60 -2.47 13.49
C PHE A 442 -19.75 -2.68 12.50
N VAL A 443 -19.47 -2.83 11.22
CA VAL A 443 -20.49 -3.14 10.21
C VAL A 443 -21.12 -4.52 10.46
N ALA A 444 -20.28 -5.55 10.67
CA ALA A 444 -20.74 -6.91 10.94
C ALA A 444 -21.59 -6.98 12.22
N ASN A 445 -21.27 -6.19 13.24
CA ASN A 445 -22.04 -6.08 14.48
C ASN A 445 -23.19 -5.06 14.40
N ARG A 446 -23.55 -4.60 13.19
CA ARG A 446 -24.65 -3.66 12.94
C ARG A 446 -24.57 -2.43 13.85
N THR A 447 -23.37 -1.90 14.05
CA THR A 447 -23.15 -0.69 14.86
C THR A 447 -23.64 0.53 14.11
N LEU A 448 -23.34 0.60 12.82
CA LEU A 448 -23.78 1.64 11.88
C LEU A 448 -23.98 1.02 10.49
N PRO A 449 -24.80 1.67 9.62
CA PRO A 449 -24.80 1.40 8.19
C PRO A 449 -23.41 1.59 7.57
N ASP A 450 -23.12 0.85 6.53
CA ASP A 450 -21.81 0.86 5.87
C ASP A 450 -21.43 2.25 5.33
N GLU A 451 -22.42 3.00 4.83
CA GLU A 451 -22.26 4.36 4.31
C GLU A 451 -21.87 5.40 5.38
N ASN A 452 -22.07 5.09 6.66
CA ASN A 452 -21.82 6.02 7.76
C ASN A 452 -20.44 5.80 8.42
N ILE A 453 -19.64 4.86 7.91
CA ILE A 453 -18.38 4.49 8.51
C ILE A 453 -17.29 4.33 7.46
N VAL A 454 -16.19 5.03 7.62
CA VAL A 454 -15.06 5.04 6.69
C VAL A 454 -13.78 4.65 7.42
N ALA A 455 -12.93 3.88 6.77
CA ALA A 455 -11.60 3.53 7.25
C ALA A 455 -10.51 4.24 6.44
N VAL A 456 -9.53 4.81 7.11
CA VAL A 456 -8.41 5.55 6.50
C VAL A 456 -7.10 5.13 7.16
N GLY A 457 -6.11 4.74 6.35
CA GLY A 457 -4.76 4.48 6.82
C GLY A 457 -3.82 5.67 6.58
N TYR A 458 -3.12 6.09 7.61
CA TYR A 458 -2.14 7.19 7.53
C TYR A 458 -0.69 6.71 7.63
N GLY A 459 -0.46 5.42 7.78
CA GLY A 459 0.89 4.90 7.98
C GLY A 459 1.60 5.60 9.14
N SER A 460 2.85 5.93 8.93
CA SER A 460 3.71 6.66 9.87
C SER A 460 3.61 8.19 9.77
N LYS A 461 2.76 8.72 8.87
CA LYS A 461 2.72 10.16 8.49
C LYS A 461 2.19 11.09 9.59
N ARG A 462 1.51 10.56 10.62
CA ARG A 462 0.91 11.34 11.72
C ARG A 462 1.37 10.84 13.09
N PRO A 463 2.65 10.96 13.44
CA PRO A 463 3.15 10.51 14.72
C PRO A 463 2.65 11.41 15.86
N LEU A 464 2.35 10.80 17.01
CA LEU A 464 2.03 11.52 18.25
C LEU A 464 3.21 11.62 19.19
N ALA A 465 4.16 10.69 19.06
CA ALA A 465 5.37 10.62 19.88
C ALA A 465 6.59 10.31 19.00
N SER A 466 7.78 10.47 19.58
CA SER A 466 9.02 10.19 18.87
C SER A 466 9.12 8.72 18.45
N ASN A 467 9.37 8.45 17.18
CA ASN A 467 9.63 7.11 16.68
C ASN A 467 11.02 6.55 17.10
N ALA A 468 11.87 7.38 17.70
CA ALA A 468 13.19 6.96 18.14
C ALA A 468 13.13 5.97 19.33
N THR A 469 12.12 6.09 20.20
CA THR A 469 11.97 5.25 21.38
C THR A 469 10.92 4.15 21.19
N PRO A 470 11.08 2.98 21.83
CA PRO A 470 10.07 1.91 21.79
C PRO A 470 8.70 2.37 22.31
N GLU A 471 8.67 3.17 23.36
CA GLU A 471 7.48 3.73 23.99
C GLU A 471 6.75 4.67 23.03
N GLY A 472 7.50 5.56 22.37
CA GLY A 472 6.94 6.47 21.37
C GLY A 472 6.40 5.74 20.15
N ARG A 473 7.07 4.70 19.70
CA ARG A 473 6.54 3.84 18.63
C ARG A 473 5.26 3.13 19.05
N ALA A 474 5.17 2.67 20.30
CA ALA A 474 3.94 2.06 20.83
C ALA A 474 2.75 3.02 20.80
N ILE A 475 2.98 4.30 21.13
CA ILE A 475 1.96 5.35 21.09
C ILE A 475 1.53 5.63 19.62
N ASN A 476 2.47 5.54 18.68
CA ASN A 476 2.18 5.79 17.26
C ASN A 476 1.36 4.66 16.62
N ARG A 477 1.51 3.40 17.04
CA ARG A 477 0.69 2.26 16.61
C ARG A 477 -0.67 2.30 17.29
N ARG A 478 -1.62 2.98 16.68
CA ARG A 478 -2.94 3.21 17.26
C ARG A 478 -4.05 3.19 16.23
N ILE A 479 -5.27 3.11 16.74
CA ILE A 479 -6.50 3.39 16.00
C ILE A 479 -7.19 4.58 16.67
N ASP A 480 -7.51 5.60 15.91
CA ASP A 480 -8.34 6.73 16.33
C ASP A 480 -9.74 6.56 15.71
N VAL A 481 -10.80 6.56 16.53
CA VAL A 481 -12.19 6.50 16.08
C VAL A 481 -12.80 7.88 16.27
N ILE A 482 -13.15 8.53 15.16
CA ILE A 482 -13.70 9.88 15.12
C ILE A 482 -15.20 9.77 14.90
N ILE A 483 -15.98 10.20 15.87
CA ILE A 483 -17.44 10.20 15.83
C ILE A 483 -17.91 11.64 15.60
N SER A 484 -18.58 11.86 14.49
CA SER A 484 -19.15 13.15 14.10
C SER A 484 -20.67 13.06 14.14
N PRO A 485 -21.33 13.68 15.12
CA PRO A 485 -22.78 13.73 15.14
C PRO A 485 -23.30 14.40 13.87
N ARG A 486 -24.26 13.78 13.21
CA ARG A 486 -24.93 14.41 12.08
C ARG A 486 -25.78 15.57 12.56
N PRO A 487 -25.77 16.73 11.88
CA PRO A 487 -26.76 17.73 12.09
C PRO A 487 -28.12 17.07 11.87
N GLN A 488 -29.02 17.15 12.86
CA GLN A 488 -30.39 16.71 12.64
C GLN A 488 -30.94 17.60 11.50
N THR A 489 -31.08 17.02 10.31
CA THR A 489 -31.81 17.68 9.23
C THR A 489 -33.24 17.79 9.73
N THR A 490 -33.60 18.98 10.22
CA THR A 490 -35.01 19.37 10.29
C THR A 490 -35.54 19.30 8.87
N GLY A 491 -36.18 18.17 8.54
CA GLY A 491 -36.85 18.03 7.26
C GLY A 491 -37.83 19.17 7.07
N GLN A 492 -37.69 19.84 5.94
CA GLN A 492 -38.73 20.72 5.42
C GLN A 492 -39.99 19.91 5.10
#